data_c440a763cbda9dba03a5812bc63925cd
#
_entry.id   c440a763cbda9dba03a5812bc63925cd
#
_cell.length_a   1.000
_cell.length_b   1.000
_cell.length_c   1.000
_cell.angle_alpha   90.00
_cell.angle_beta   90.00
_cell.angle_gamma   90.00
#
_symmetry.space_group_name_H-M   'P 1'
#
loop_
_entity.id
_entity.type
_entity.pdbx_description
1 polymer ?
#
loop_
_entity_poly.entity_id
_entity_poly.type
_entity_poly.pdbx_seq_one_letter_code
_entity_poly.pdbx_strand_id
1 'polypeptide(L)'
;MITLFVLLLLLIVIIATLSEQRMLTELKGRYNILVKHLQDVDGIDERFKCLRHRRPIITGIDTTRMNKGTIGYNVNKGYEIYICMDKENVNAAMHVLIHELAHITVAEYDHTEAFWQSFKDLRTLCINLGIYTMNETQAYCGGEIHD
;
A
#
# COMPACT_ATOMS: atom_id res chain seq x y z
N MET A 1 31.05 -9.45 -27.61
CA MET A 1 30.92 -8.38 -26.58
C MET A 1 29.53 -7.77 -26.56
N ILE A 2 29.00 -7.25 -27.65
CA ILE A 2 27.65 -6.60 -27.70
C ILE A 2 26.53 -7.56 -27.29
N THR A 3 26.55 -8.79 -27.75
CA THR A 3 25.53 -9.83 -27.41
C THR A 3 25.50 -10.15 -25.93
N LEU A 4 26.65 -10.25 -25.27
CA LEU A 4 26.74 -10.52 -23.84
C LEU A 4 26.19 -9.34 -23.01
N PHE A 5 26.49 -8.12 -23.45
CA PHE A 5 25.98 -6.89 -22.80
C PHE A 5 24.46 -6.80 -22.93
N VAL A 6 23.89 -7.08 -24.10
CA VAL A 6 22.42 -7.09 -24.31
C VAL A 6 21.75 -8.17 -23.46
N LEU A 7 22.32 -9.38 -23.38
CA LEU A 7 21.79 -10.44 -22.53
C LEU A 7 21.82 -10.07 -21.05
N LEU A 8 22.87 -9.40 -20.59
CA LEU A 8 22.97 -8.93 -19.21
C LEU A 8 21.90 -7.86 -18.89
N LEU A 9 21.69 -6.91 -19.80
CA LEU A 9 20.64 -5.90 -19.65
C LEU A 9 19.23 -6.52 -19.60
N LEU A 10 18.95 -7.48 -20.48
CA LEU A 10 17.69 -8.21 -20.48
C LEU A 10 17.48 -8.96 -19.14
N LEU A 11 18.51 -9.60 -18.64
CA LEU A 11 18.44 -10.29 -17.34
C LEU A 11 18.13 -9.33 -16.18
N ILE A 12 18.78 -8.16 -16.16
CA ILE A 12 18.51 -7.13 -15.14
C ILE A 12 17.06 -6.65 -15.20
N VAL A 13 16.53 -6.39 -16.40
CA VAL A 13 15.13 -5.97 -16.57
C VAL A 13 14.18 -7.07 -16.12
N ILE A 14 14.44 -8.33 -16.46
CA ILE A 14 13.59 -9.45 -16.00
C ILE A 14 13.61 -9.57 -14.48
N ILE A 15 14.78 -9.48 -13.86
CA ILE A 15 14.89 -9.55 -12.39
C ILE A 15 14.11 -8.41 -11.74
N ALA A 16 14.24 -7.18 -12.24
CA ALA A 16 13.54 -6.01 -11.71
C ALA A 16 12.01 -6.17 -11.82
N THR A 17 11.50 -6.62 -12.96
CA THR A 17 10.05 -6.83 -13.14
C THR A 17 9.49 -7.95 -12.28
N LEU A 18 10.23 -9.05 -12.10
CA LEU A 18 9.83 -10.14 -11.21
C LEU A 18 9.81 -9.71 -9.74
N SER A 19 10.77 -8.89 -9.34
CA SER A 19 10.84 -8.32 -7.99
C SER A 19 9.62 -7.44 -7.68
N GLU A 20 9.26 -6.52 -8.58
CA GLU A 20 8.09 -5.66 -8.44
C GLU A 20 6.78 -6.48 -8.35
N GLN A 21 6.62 -7.48 -9.21
CA GLN A 21 5.46 -8.38 -9.18
C GLN A 21 5.36 -9.16 -7.86
N ARG A 22 6.49 -9.63 -7.35
CA ARG A 22 6.56 -10.33 -6.07
C ARG A 22 6.12 -9.43 -4.91
N MET A 23 6.62 -8.20 -4.87
CA MET A 23 6.26 -7.22 -3.85
C MET A 23 4.76 -6.90 -3.88
N LEU A 24 4.21 -6.65 -5.07
CA LEU A 24 2.77 -6.38 -5.23
C LEU A 24 1.92 -7.58 -4.82
N THR A 25 2.36 -8.80 -5.13
CA THR A 25 1.67 -10.04 -4.72
C THR A 25 1.67 -10.19 -3.21
N GLU A 26 2.80 -9.92 -2.55
CA GLU A 26 2.88 -9.95 -1.08
C GLU A 26 2.00 -8.88 -0.44
N LEU A 27 2.02 -7.65 -0.97
CA LEU A 27 1.16 -6.56 -0.50
C LEU A 27 -0.32 -6.95 -0.58
N LYS A 28 -0.75 -7.49 -1.71
CA LYS A 28 -2.13 -8.00 -1.90
C LYS A 28 -2.45 -9.15 -0.94
N GLY A 29 -1.49 -10.00 -0.66
CA GLY A 29 -1.63 -11.07 0.34
C GLY A 29 -1.91 -10.51 1.74
N ARG A 30 -1.15 -9.52 2.18
CA ARG A 30 -1.36 -8.81 3.46
C ARG A 30 -2.73 -8.12 3.49
N TYR A 31 -3.11 -7.45 2.42
CA TYR A 31 -4.43 -6.84 2.30
C TYR A 31 -5.57 -7.87 2.41
N ASN A 32 -5.44 -9.04 1.80
CA ASN A 32 -6.43 -10.10 1.89
C ASN A 32 -6.61 -10.62 3.32
N ILE A 33 -5.53 -10.68 4.11
CA ILE A 33 -5.61 -11.03 5.54
C ILE A 33 -6.44 -10.00 6.30
N LEU A 34 -6.19 -8.70 6.07
CA LEU A 34 -6.98 -7.63 6.67
C LEU A 34 -8.47 -7.76 6.31
N VAL A 35 -8.79 -7.88 5.03
CA VAL A 35 -10.17 -7.98 4.56
C VAL A 35 -10.88 -9.20 5.14
N LYS A 36 -10.21 -10.35 5.17
CA LYS A 36 -10.77 -11.55 5.76
C LYS A 36 -11.08 -11.35 7.25
N HIS A 37 -10.16 -10.76 8.00
CA HIS A 37 -10.42 -10.43 9.40
C HIS A 37 -11.64 -9.52 9.56
N LEU A 38 -11.72 -8.45 8.76
CA LEU A 38 -12.85 -7.53 8.78
C LEU A 38 -14.19 -8.21 8.42
N GLN A 39 -14.18 -9.27 7.62
CA GLN A 39 -15.38 -10.03 7.27
C GLN A 39 -15.79 -11.03 8.35
N ASP A 40 -14.83 -11.69 8.97
CA ASP A 40 -15.05 -12.82 9.87
C ASP A 40 -15.33 -12.41 11.32
N VAL A 41 -14.93 -11.19 11.72
CA VAL A 41 -15.05 -10.72 13.10
C VAL A 41 -16.33 -9.91 13.31
N ASP A 42 -17.10 -10.28 14.35
CA ASP A 42 -18.22 -9.48 14.82
C ASP A 42 -17.74 -8.31 15.69
N GLY A 43 -18.51 -7.22 15.73
CA GLY A 43 -18.21 -6.06 16.59
C GLY A 43 -17.10 -5.14 16.07
N ILE A 44 -16.79 -5.21 14.77
CA ILE A 44 -15.86 -4.29 14.14
C ILE A 44 -16.35 -2.85 14.24
N ASP A 45 -15.39 -1.94 14.44
CA ASP A 45 -15.63 -0.49 14.39
C ASP A 45 -16.45 -0.12 13.14
N GLU A 46 -17.51 0.64 13.35
CA GLU A 46 -18.45 1.04 12.30
C GLU A 46 -17.74 1.68 11.09
N ARG A 47 -16.69 2.46 11.36
CA ARG A 47 -15.87 3.11 10.34
C ARG A 47 -15.26 2.14 9.35
N PHE A 48 -14.92 0.92 9.80
CA PHE A 48 -14.26 -0.08 8.96
C PHE A 48 -15.23 -1.01 8.22
N LYS A 49 -16.53 -0.91 8.47
CA LYS A 49 -17.52 -1.73 7.78
C LYS A 49 -17.52 -1.52 6.25
N CYS A 50 -17.22 -0.30 5.81
CA CYS A 50 -17.10 -0.01 4.38
C CYS A 50 -15.99 -0.83 3.69
N LEU A 51 -14.92 -1.16 4.41
CA LEU A 51 -13.80 -1.95 3.88
C LEU A 51 -14.15 -3.44 3.69
N ARG A 52 -15.21 -3.94 4.32
CA ARG A 52 -15.70 -5.33 4.14
C ARG A 52 -16.15 -5.61 2.70
N HIS A 53 -16.75 -4.62 2.08
CA HIS A 53 -17.42 -4.76 0.77
C HIS A 53 -16.66 -4.06 -0.35
N ARG A 54 -15.90 -3.03 -0.04
CA ARG A 54 -15.06 -2.36 -1.03
C ARG A 54 -13.80 -3.17 -1.28
N ARG A 55 -13.60 -3.55 -2.52
CA ARG A 55 -12.44 -4.31 -3.01
C ARG A 55 -11.69 -3.44 -4.00
N PRO A 56 -10.85 -2.51 -3.54
CA PRO A 56 -10.05 -1.69 -4.45
C PRO A 56 -9.16 -2.55 -5.33
N ILE A 57 -9.01 -2.12 -6.57
CA ILE A 57 -7.97 -2.62 -7.46
C ILE A 57 -6.67 -1.98 -6.99
N ILE A 58 -5.76 -2.79 -6.46
CA ILE A 58 -4.43 -2.32 -6.01
C ILE A 58 -3.46 -2.46 -7.17
N THR A 59 -2.88 -1.35 -7.58
CA THR A 59 -1.93 -1.26 -8.69
C THR A 59 -0.60 -0.69 -8.20
N GLY A 60 0.48 -1.41 -8.47
CA GLY A 60 1.85 -0.90 -8.29
C GLY A 60 2.22 0.05 -9.42
N ILE A 61 2.88 1.15 -9.07
CA ILE A 61 3.39 2.12 -10.05
C ILE A 61 4.86 2.40 -9.74
N ASP A 62 5.65 2.49 -10.81
CA ASP A 62 7.05 2.93 -10.76
C ASP A 62 7.15 4.43 -10.35
N THR A 63 8.21 4.77 -9.64
CA THR A 63 8.51 6.15 -9.20
C THR A 63 8.52 7.15 -10.34
N THR A 64 8.93 6.75 -11.54
CA THR A 64 8.99 7.62 -12.73
C THR A 64 7.61 7.98 -13.27
N ARG A 65 6.60 7.21 -12.93
CA ARG A 65 5.20 7.40 -13.36
C ARG A 65 4.33 8.07 -12.31
N MET A 66 4.86 8.27 -11.10
CA MET A 66 4.21 9.01 -10.03
C MET A 66 4.55 10.51 -10.12
N ASN A 67 3.62 11.36 -9.70
CA ASN A 67 3.92 12.77 -9.51
C ASN A 67 4.95 12.93 -8.39
N LYS A 68 5.86 13.89 -8.55
CA LYS A 68 6.93 14.15 -7.58
C LYS A 68 6.34 14.33 -6.17
N GLY A 69 6.83 13.55 -5.24
CA GLY A 69 6.41 13.59 -3.83
C GLY A 69 5.13 12.80 -3.52
N THR A 70 4.47 12.22 -4.53
CA THR A 70 3.32 11.33 -4.33
C THR A 70 3.82 9.90 -4.17
N ILE A 71 3.42 9.23 -3.09
CA ILE A 71 3.80 7.83 -2.81
C ILE A 71 2.63 6.86 -2.98
N GLY A 72 1.41 7.37 -3.00
CA GLY A 72 0.17 6.64 -3.27
C GLY A 72 -0.99 7.59 -3.48
N TYR A 73 -2.04 7.09 -4.07
CA TYR A 73 -3.33 7.81 -4.17
C TYR A 73 -4.47 6.83 -4.44
N ASN A 74 -5.68 7.21 -4.06
CA ASN A 74 -6.88 6.47 -4.42
C ASN A 74 -7.77 7.24 -5.39
N VAL A 75 -8.54 6.51 -6.17
CA VAL A 75 -9.51 7.03 -7.13
C VAL A 75 -10.90 6.64 -6.68
N ASN A 76 -11.84 7.58 -6.77
CA ASN A 76 -13.25 7.36 -6.45
C ASN A 76 -13.48 6.72 -5.06
N LYS A 77 -12.79 7.23 -4.04
CA LYS A 77 -12.92 6.74 -2.65
C LYS A 77 -12.74 5.21 -2.55
N GLY A 78 -11.64 4.70 -3.12
CA GLY A 78 -11.24 3.31 -2.99
C GLY A 78 -11.80 2.37 -4.05
N TYR A 79 -12.12 2.86 -5.23
CA TYR A 79 -12.31 2.01 -6.40
C TYR A 79 -10.97 1.46 -6.90
N GLU A 80 -9.98 2.33 -7.03
CA GLU A 80 -8.60 1.97 -7.33
C GLU A 80 -7.63 2.63 -6.34
N ILE A 81 -6.61 1.89 -5.94
CA ILE A 81 -5.50 2.39 -5.12
C ILE A 81 -4.21 2.16 -5.89
N TYR A 82 -3.49 3.24 -6.09
CA TYR A 82 -2.17 3.23 -6.72
C TYR A 82 -1.11 3.42 -5.66
N ILE A 83 -0.10 2.56 -5.65
CA ILE A 83 0.97 2.56 -4.67
C ILE A 83 2.29 2.54 -5.39
N CYS A 84 3.16 3.47 -5.05
CA CYS A 84 4.52 3.47 -5.55
C CYS A 84 5.27 2.23 -5.06
N MET A 85 5.91 1.52 -5.98
CA MET A 85 6.72 0.34 -5.70
C MET A 85 8.19 0.72 -5.78
N ASP A 86 8.86 0.77 -4.63
CA ASP A 86 10.28 1.10 -4.53
C ASP A 86 11.01 0.08 -3.65
N LYS A 87 12.11 -0.45 -4.16
CA LYS A 87 13.15 -1.21 -3.44
C LYS A 87 12.67 -2.40 -2.59
N GLU A 88 11.66 -3.13 -3.03
CA GLU A 88 11.15 -4.33 -2.35
C GLU A 88 10.71 -4.10 -0.87
N ASN A 89 10.43 -2.88 -0.48
CA ASN A 89 9.98 -2.56 0.88
C ASN A 89 8.46 -2.72 1.01
N VAL A 90 8.00 -3.95 1.12
CA VAL A 90 6.57 -4.27 1.27
C VAL A 90 5.96 -3.61 2.51
N ASN A 91 6.73 -3.45 3.59
CA ASN A 91 6.22 -2.83 4.81
C ASN A 91 5.95 -1.34 4.61
N ALA A 92 6.82 -0.62 3.88
CA ALA A 92 6.57 0.76 3.50
C ALA A 92 5.37 0.88 2.53
N ALA A 93 5.25 -0.02 1.55
CA ALA A 93 4.08 -0.09 0.67
C ALA A 93 2.78 -0.36 1.47
N MET A 94 2.85 -1.18 2.52
CA MET A 94 1.71 -1.44 3.41
C MET A 94 1.32 -0.20 4.21
N HIS A 95 2.28 0.63 4.67
CA HIS A 95 1.99 1.93 5.28
C HIS A 95 1.16 2.81 4.34
N VAL A 96 1.60 2.94 3.08
CA VAL A 96 0.88 3.72 2.06
C VAL A 96 -0.52 3.14 1.83
N LEU A 97 -0.65 1.82 1.73
CA LEU A 97 -1.97 1.17 1.58
C LEU A 97 -2.89 1.47 2.77
N ILE A 98 -2.41 1.38 4.01
CA ILE A 98 -3.19 1.71 5.21
C ILE A 98 -3.66 3.17 5.17
N HIS A 99 -2.80 4.09 4.73
CA HIS A 99 -3.13 5.50 4.56
C HIS A 99 -4.28 5.68 3.54
N GLU A 100 -4.18 5.06 2.37
CA GLU A 100 -5.20 5.13 1.33
C GLU A 100 -6.52 4.46 1.76
N LEU A 101 -6.44 3.37 2.50
CA LEU A 101 -7.63 2.72 3.08
C LEU A 101 -8.30 3.60 4.14
N ALA A 102 -7.54 4.36 4.93
CA ALA A 102 -8.09 5.29 5.91
C ALA A 102 -8.93 6.39 5.23
N HIS A 103 -8.53 6.89 4.07
CA HIS A 103 -9.33 7.82 3.28
C HIS A 103 -10.71 7.27 2.86
N ILE A 104 -10.85 5.94 2.75
CA ILE A 104 -12.13 5.31 2.40
C ILE A 104 -13.09 5.34 3.61
N THR A 105 -12.56 5.34 4.82
CA THR A 105 -13.34 5.24 6.07
C THR A 105 -13.92 6.56 6.55
N VAL A 106 -13.51 7.68 5.96
CA VAL A 106 -13.97 9.03 6.31
C VAL A 106 -14.66 9.69 5.12
N ALA A 107 -15.55 10.65 5.40
CA ALA A 107 -16.28 11.37 4.34
C ALA A 107 -15.39 12.40 3.63
N GLU A 108 -14.53 13.06 4.39
CA GLU A 108 -13.65 14.13 3.93
C GLU A 108 -12.52 13.59 3.05
N TYR A 109 -11.96 14.47 2.21
CA TYR A 109 -10.77 14.16 1.40
C TYR A 109 -9.47 14.61 2.07
N ASP A 110 -9.57 15.57 2.99
CA ASP A 110 -8.43 16.11 3.70
C ASP A 110 -7.99 15.22 4.87
N HIS A 111 -6.77 15.43 5.34
CA HIS A 111 -6.21 14.73 6.51
C HIS A 111 -6.73 15.36 7.82
N THR A 112 -8.03 15.22 8.07
CA THR A 112 -8.70 15.69 9.28
C THR A 112 -8.29 14.85 10.50
N GLU A 113 -8.69 15.29 11.71
CA GLU A 113 -8.51 14.50 12.92
C GLU A 113 -9.18 13.12 12.82
N ALA A 114 -10.37 13.05 12.22
CA ALA A 114 -11.07 11.79 11.97
C ALA A 114 -10.26 10.85 11.05
N PHE A 115 -9.61 11.39 10.02
CA PHE A 115 -8.70 10.64 9.16
C PHE A 115 -7.53 10.07 9.97
N TRP A 116 -6.82 10.90 10.73
CA TRP A 116 -5.66 10.45 11.51
C TRP A 116 -6.02 9.43 12.58
N GLN A 117 -7.18 9.57 13.20
CA GLN A 117 -7.67 8.56 14.14
C GLN A 117 -7.95 7.23 13.42
N SER A 118 -8.63 7.29 12.27
CA SER A 118 -8.91 6.09 11.46
C SER A 118 -7.63 5.41 10.97
N PHE A 119 -6.65 6.19 10.49
CA PHE A 119 -5.36 5.68 10.09
C PHE A 119 -4.62 4.96 11.23
N LYS A 120 -4.56 5.58 12.41
CA LYS A 120 -3.93 5.02 13.60
C LYS A 120 -4.58 3.70 14.03
N ASP A 121 -5.91 3.65 14.05
CA ASP A 121 -6.65 2.46 14.49
C ASP A 121 -6.50 1.33 13.48
N LEU A 122 -6.60 1.64 12.17
CA LEU A 122 -6.38 0.65 11.11
C LEU A 122 -4.95 0.12 11.10
N ARG A 123 -3.96 1.00 11.32
CA ARG A 123 -2.56 0.63 11.47
C ARG A 123 -2.36 -0.33 12.65
N THR A 124 -2.94 -0.01 13.81
CA THR A 124 -2.89 -0.86 15.00
C THR A 124 -3.49 -2.23 14.72
N LEU A 125 -4.61 -2.29 14.01
CA LEU A 125 -5.20 -3.55 13.59
C LEU A 125 -4.24 -4.35 12.70
N CYS A 126 -3.60 -3.72 11.72
CA CYS A 126 -2.63 -4.38 10.84
C CYS A 126 -1.40 -4.91 11.60
N ILE A 127 -0.94 -4.18 12.63
CA ILE A 127 0.13 -4.65 13.51
C ILE A 127 -0.32 -5.91 14.27
N ASN A 128 -1.51 -5.88 14.86
CA ASN A 128 -2.06 -7.02 15.62
C ASN A 128 -2.27 -8.26 14.74
N LEU A 129 -2.56 -8.06 13.46
CA LEU A 129 -2.67 -9.14 12.48
C LEU A 129 -1.30 -9.64 11.96
N GLY A 130 -0.20 -9.01 12.35
CA GLY A 130 1.15 -9.38 11.91
C GLY A 130 1.45 -9.07 10.44
N ILE A 131 0.65 -8.18 9.83
CA ILE A 131 0.82 -7.78 8.42
C ILE A 131 1.50 -6.43 8.23
N TYR A 132 1.80 -5.75 9.31
CA TYR A 132 2.50 -4.47 9.35
C TYR A 132 3.37 -4.36 10.61
N THR A 133 4.50 -3.69 10.49
CA THR A 133 5.34 -3.28 11.62
C THR A 133 5.58 -1.79 11.55
N MET A 134 5.70 -1.12 12.72
CA MET A 134 6.00 0.32 12.78
C MET A 134 7.25 0.63 11.96
N ASN A 135 7.19 1.68 11.18
CA ASN A 135 8.35 2.19 10.44
C ASN A 135 9.04 3.28 11.26
N GLU A 136 10.36 3.29 11.24
CA GLU A 136 11.08 4.52 11.52
C GLU A 136 10.87 5.49 10.34
N THR A 137 11.02 6.79 10.59
CA THR A 137 10.98 7.79 9.52
C THR A 137 11.98 7.43 8.43
N GLN A 138 11.50 7.26 7.23
CA GLN A 138 12.33 6.87 6.09
C GLN A 138 11.84 7.49 4.79
N ALA A 139 12.79 7.70 3.87
CA ALA A 139 12.45 8.08 2.51
C ALA A 139 11.85 6.88 1.75
N TYR A 140 10.76 7.13 1.04
CA TYR A 140 10.09 6.13 0.19
C TYR A 140 9.53 6.80 -1.06
N CYS A 141 9.91 6.32 -2.25
CA CYS A 141 9.42 6.83 -3.53
C CYS A 141 9.52 8.36 -3.69
N GLY A 142 10.56 8.99 -3.16
CA GLY A 142 10.74 10.45 -3.22
C GLY A 142 9.87 11.25 -2.26
N GLY A 143 9.10 10.59 -1.42
CA GLY A 143 8.41 11.14 -0.26
C GLY A 143 9.04 10.64 1.04
N GLU A 144 8.37 10.92 2.16
CA GLU A 144 8.75 10.45 3.48
C GLU A 144 7.57 9.76 4.15
N ILE A 145 7.82 8.62 4.77
CA ILE A 145 6.84 7.92 5.59
C ILE A 145 7.31 7.88 7.05
N HIS A 146 6.38 8.04 7.96
CA HIS A 146 6.58 7.93 9.41
C HIS A 146 5.28 7.48 10.08
N ASP A 147 5.41 6.80 11.20
CA ASP A 147 4.30 6.34 12.04
C ASP A 147 4.02 7.27 13.21
#